data_e800c76c4ef0f20f9b946d3c37ac4176
#
_entry.id   e800c76c4ef0f20f9b946d3c37ac4176
#
_cell.length_a   1.000
_cell.length_b   1.000
_cell.length_c   1.000
_cell.angle_alpha   90.00
_cell.angle_beta   90.00
_cell.angle_gamma   90.00
#
_symmetry.space_group_name_H-M   'P 1'
#
loop_
_entity.id
_entity.type
_entity.pdbx_description
1 polymer ?
#
loop_
_entity_poly.entity_id
_entity_poly.type
_entity_poly.pdbx_seq_one_letter_code
_entity_poly.pdbx_strand_id
1 'polypeptide(L)'
;MKNHLILILCCLSALFVTANDGVFYAAGNQLIPITETDISVKKEVLTINRVGDHLEVTVYYEFFNPVGEKELLVGFEAESPYNSGLNPIELFPNHPHMRNFKVVVNGEPLKYEIAHVKRGRYDENDRYTLPPYYSNGQFKDWSKKQCEDSLKAWDYNAIPFDYVYHFKAKFRPGLNIVQHTYEYDLSFSIGEEFHFPYVLTAANRWANHQIDDFTLNINMGDRESFRIKETFFEKPTEWTINGLGMAMNCDWPSWDTVKSGVIFHIQKGGINFHKQNFHPNGELFIAKDDLISCIWNDWDGKQNSTSEENLIAGLKSQYYTLDTAFIAVLEETPQFTPIQRRILRNIPFAYRGYKFKDKELQKYFQSTKWYILNRKYKGETEGFSEKEKAWVERWK
;
A
#
# COMPACT_ATOMS: atom_id res chain seq x y z
N MET A 1 21.62 63.68 16.45
CA MET A 1 20.44 63.16 15.77
C MET A 1 20.63 61.68 15.61
N LYS A 2 19.99 60.88 16.45
CA LYS A 2 20.16 59.40 16.52
C LYS A 2 19.13 58.77 15.59
N ASN A 3 19.60 58.16 14.53
CA ASN A 3 18.76 57.35 13.68
C ASN A 3 18.49 56.02 14.39
N HIS A 4 17.29 55.87 14.89
CA HIS A 4 16.79 54.55 15.32
C HIS A 4 16.47 53.71 14.08
N LEU A 5 17.41 52.84 13.76
CA LEU A 5 17.15 51.75 12.86
C LEU A 5 16.25 50.73 13.59
N ILE A 6 14.95 50.85 13.40
CA ILE A 6 14.00 49.82 13.82
C ILE A 6 14.24 48.64 12.93
N LEU A 7 15.04 47.71 13.44
CA LEU A 7 15.15 46.37 12.90
C LEU A 7 13.81 45.70 13.19
N ILE A 8 12.88 45.81 12.25
CA ILE A 8 11.70 44.94 12.23
C ILE A 8 12.25 43.54 11.96
N LEU A 9 12.52 42.87 13.07
CA LEU A 9 12.70 41.44 13.07
C LEU A 9 11.32 40.86 12.70
N CYS A 10 11.05 40.81 11.40
CA CYS A 10 10.03 39.90 10.89
C CYS A 10 10.47 38.51 11.33
N CYS A 11 10.02 38.12 12.51
CA CYS A 11 9.82 36.70 12.78
C CYS A 11 8.92 36.19 11.65
N LEU A 12 9.55 35.79 10.56
CA LEU A 12 9.03 34.72 9.72
C LEU A 12 8.96 33.51 10.64
N SER A 13 7.94 33.48 11.50
CA SER A 13 7.33 32.23 11.87
C SER A 13 6.98 31.63 10.53
N ALA A 14 7.86 30.77 10.04
CA ALA A 14 7.49 29.76 9.11
C ALA A 14 6.32 29.05 9.79
N LEU A 15 5.12 29.53 9.51
CA LEU A 15 3.95 28.71 9.57
C LEU A 15 4.29 27.58 8.62
N PHE A 16 4.77 26.49 9.19
CA PHE A 16 4.62 25.20 8.58
C PHE A 16 3.10 25.05 8.45
N VAL A 17 2.57 25.57 7.36
CA VAL A 17 1.34 25.08 6.81
C VAL A 17 1.70 23.65 6.43
N THR A 18 1.53 22.73 7.38
CA THR A 18 1.29 21.36 7.08
C THR A 18 -0.04 21.41 6.33
N ALA A 19 0.05 21.54 5.01
CA ALA A 19 -1.05 21.15 4.13
C ALA A 19 -1.24 19.67 4.43
N ASN A 20 -2.13 19.37 5.37
CA ASN A 20 -2.64 18.04 5.63
C ASN A 20 -3.60 17.69 4.49
N ASP A 21 -3.06 17.45 3.32
CA ASP A 21 -3.77 16.72 2.30
C ASP A 21 -3.87 15.29 2.82
N GLY A 22 -5.12 14.85 3.04
CA GLY A 22 -5.50 13.69 3.81
C GLY A 22 -4.69 12.44 3.51
N VAL A 23 -3.83 12.08 4.43
CA VAL A 23 -3.14 10.81 4.44
C VAL A 23 -4.13 9.76 4.95
N PHE A 24 -4.56 8.85 4.10
CA PHE A 24 -5.32 7.67 4.52
C PHE A 24 -4.32 6.60 4.96
N TYR A 25 -4.23 6.38 6.25
CA TYR A 25 -3.47 5.29 6.83
C TYR A 25 -4.43 4.29 7.42
N ALA A 26 -4.38 3.05 6.98
CA ALA A 26 -4.94 1.93 7.71
C ALA A 26 -3.88 0.84 7.79
N ALA A 27 -3.43 0.58 8.97
CA ALA A 27 -2.61 -0.57 9.31
C ALA A 27 -3.43 -1.49 10.20
N GLY A 28 -3.15 -2.79 10.17
CA GLY A 28 -3.81 -3.73 11.04
C GLY A 28 -4.91 -4.52 10.35
N ASN A 29 -4.57 -5.41 9.46
CA ASN A 29 -5.54 -6.22 8.73
C ASN A 29 -5.32 -7.71 9.01
N GLN A 30 -5.21 -8.12 10.28
CA GLN A 30 -4.92 -9.52 10.58
C GLN A 30 -5.79 -10.13 11.66
N LEU A 31 -6.00 -11.44 11.52
CA LEU A 31 -6.76 -12.25 12.46
C LEU A 31 -5.94 -12.56 13.70
N ILE A 32 -6.42 -12.16 14.86
CA ILE A 32 -5.76 -12.39 16.16
C ILE A 32 -6.68 -13.06 17.14
N PRO A 33 -6.17 -13.98 17.99
CA PRO A 33 -6.90 -14.42 19.15
C PRO A 33 -6.92 -13.28 20.18
N ILE A 34 -8.11 -12.95 20.68
CA ILE A 34 -8.26 -11.92 21.72
C ILE A 34 -7.81 -12.46 23.08
N THR A 35 -7.82 -13.77 23.26
CA THR A 35 -7.32 -14.46 24.43
C THR A 35 -6.15 -15.38 24.08
N GLU A 36 -5.26 -15.67 25.02
CA GLU A 36 -4.22 -16.69 24.83
C GLU A 36 -4.82 -18.03 24.39
N THR A 37 -4.13 -18.72 23.49
CA THR A 37 -4.57 -19.98 22.91
C THR A 37 -3.40 -20.95 22.71
N ASP A 38 -3.69 -22.24 22.69
CA ASP A 38 -2.77 -23.31 22.28
C ASP A 38 -2.94 -23.69 20.79
N ILE A 39 -3.74 -22.92 20.05
CA ILE A 39 -3.94 -23.11 18.63
C ILE A 39 -2.77 -22.50 17.84
N SER A 40 -2.25 -23.25 16.89
CA SER A 40 -1.12 -22.86 16.03
C SER A 40 -1.57 -22.59 14.59
N VAL A 41 -0.85 -21.68 13.89
CA VAL A 41 -1.04 -21.41 12.47
C VAL A 41 -0.17 -22.35 11.65
N LYS A 42 -0.80 -23.30 10.95
CA LYS A 42 -0.11 -24.25 10.09
C LYS A 42 0.12 -23.71 8.70
N LYS A 43 -0.81 -22.93 8.21
CA LYS A 43 -0.74 -22.34 6.89
C LYS A 43 -1.47 -21.00 6.84
N GLU A 44 -0.89 -20.07 6.10
CA GLU A 44 -1.56 -18.84 5.68
C GLU A 44 -1.29 -18.58 4.20
N VAL A 45 -2.36 -18.31 3.44
CA VAL A 45 -2.26 -17.82 2.08
C VAL A 45 -2.94 -16.46 2.02
N LEU A 46 -2.14 -15.41 1.93
CA LEU A 46 -2.60 -14.04 1.75
C LEU A 46 -2.57 -13.69 0.26
N THR A 47 -3.71 -13.27 -0.27
CA THR A 47 -3.83 -12.84 -1.67
C THR A 47 -4.38 -11.42 -1.72
N ILE A 48 -3.66 -10.54 -2.41
CA ILE A 48 -3.98 -9.13 -2.59
C ILE A 48 -4.09 -8.85 -4.08
N ASN A 49 -5.27 -8.50 -4.55
CA ASN A 49 -5.54 -8.16 -5.94
C ASN A 49 -6.04 -6.72 -6.04
N ARG A 50 -5.45 -5.90 -6.89
CA ARG A 50 -5.97 -4.56 -7.20
C ARG A 50 -7.06 -4.66 -8.25
N VAL A 51 -8.22 -4.07 -7.96
CA VAL A 51 -9.37 -3.95 -8.86
C VAL A 51 -9.78 -2.48 -8.93
N GLY A 52 -9.31 -1.79 -9.95
CA GLY A 52 -9.53 -0.35 -10.08
C GLY A 52 -8.83 0.45 -8.97
N ASP A 53 -9.63 1.09 -8.12
CA ASP A 53 -9.21 1.97 -7.03
C ASP A 53 -9.18 1.29 -5.64
N HIS A 54 -9.45 -0.01 -5.58
CA HIS A 54 -9.45 -0.77 -4.33
C HIS A 54 -8.69 -2.09 -4.46
N LEU A 55 -8.43 -2.71 -3.32
CA LEU A 55 -7.86 -4.02 -3.19
C LEU A 55 -8.93 -5.03 -2.77
N GLU A 56 -8.94 -6.18 -3.41
CA GLU A 56 -9.62 -7.37 -2.93
C GLU A 56 -8.61 -8.23 -2.17
N VAL A 57 -8.84 -8.42 -0.88
CA VAL A 57 -7.97 -9.19 0.00
C VAL A 57 -8.66 -10.47 0.40
N THR A 58 -7.97 -11.57 0.22
CA THR A 58 -8.41 -12.91 0.66
C THR A 58 -7.32 -13.53 1.50
N VAL A 59 -7.68 -14.00 2.68
CA VAL A 59 -6.76 -14.72 3.56
C VAL A 59 -7.35 -16.07 3.90
N TYR A 60 -6.58 -17.10 3.65
CA TYR A 60 -6.88 -18.49 3.97
C TYR A 60 -5.92 -18.98 5.03
N TYR A 61 -6.46 -19.54 6.12
CA TYR A 61 -5.68 -20.11 7.20
C TYR A 61 -6.00 -21.60 7.42
N GLU A 62 -4.97 -22.34 7.80
CA GLU A 62 -5.09 -23.65 8.45
C GLU A 62 -4.60 -23.52 9.89
N PHE A 63 -5.51 -23.65 10.84
CA PHE A 63 -5.21 -23.66 12.28
C PHE A 63 -5.24 -25.06 12.83
N PHE A 64 -4.32 -25.39 13.71
CA PHE A 64 -4.29 -26.67 14.39
C PHE A 64 -4.61 -26.51 15.87
N ASN A 65 -5.67 -27.17 16.32
CA ASN A 65 -6.06 -27.26 17.71
C ASN A 65 -5.63 -28.62 18.28
N PRO A 66 -4.64 -28.68 19.21
CA PRO A 66 -4.11 -29.94 19.73
C PRO A 66 -5.01 -30.62 20.75
N VAL A 67 -6.03 -29.95 21.27
CA VAL A 67 -6.89 -30.40 22.37
C VAL A 67 -8.36 -30.51 21.96
N GLY A 68 -9.23 -30.59 22.93
CA GLY A 68 -10.68 -30.65 22.71
C GLY A 68 -11.27 -29.40 22.03
N GLU A 69 -12.52 -29.50 21.62
CA GLU A 69 -13.23 -28.36 20.99
C GLU A 69 -13.13 -27.09 21.87
N LYS A 70 -12.83 -25.97 21.22
CA LYS A 70 -12.74 -24.64 21.85
C LYS A 70 -13.56 -23.63 21.07
N GLU A 71 -14.22 -22.75 21.78
CA GLU A 71 -14.76 -21.52 21.22
C GLU A 71 -13.86 -20.36 21.62
N LEU A 72 -13.31 -19.66 20.65
CA LEU A 72 -12.47 -18.48 20.86
C LEU A 72 -13.17 -17.24 20.30
N LEU A 73 -13.02 -16.13 21.01
CA LEU A 73 -13.25 -14.81 20.45
C LEU A 73 -12.05 -14.40 19.61
N VAL A 74 -12.28 -14.21 18.34
CA VAL A 74 -11.24 -13.84 17.35
C VAL A 74 -11.59 -12.46 16.82
N GLY A 75 -10.59 -11.60 16.71
CA GLY A 75 -10.71 -10.26 16.17
C GLY A 75 -9.88 -10.07 14.90
N PHE A 76 -10.44 -9.34 13.98
CA PHE A 76 -9.75 -8.76 12.84
C PHE A 76 -9.70 -7.25 13.08
N GLU A 77 -8.52 -6.72 13.33
CA GLU A 77 -8.30 -5.31 13.59
C GLU A 77 -8.12 -4.55 12.27
N ALA A 78 -8.80 -3.42 12.16
CA ALA A 78 -8.61 -2.47 11.08
C ALA A 78 -8.33 -1.10 11.71
N GLU A 79 -7.12 -0.59 11.48
CA GLU A 79 -6.70 0.70 12.00
C GLU A 79 -7.50 1.83 11.35
N SER A 80 -7.93 2.79 12.14
CA SER A 80 -8.63 3.97 11.63
C SER A 80 -7.74 4.78 10.68
N PRO A 81 -8.31 5.36 9.62
CA PRO A 81 -7.57 6.21 8.71
C PRO A 81 -7.02 7.44 9.45
N TYR A 82 -5.87 7.93 9.00
CA TYR A 82 -5.41 9.26 9.39
C TYR A 82 -6.33 10.31 8.79
N ASN A 83 -6.62 11.34 9.55
CA ASN A 83 -7.55 12.43 9.28
C ASN A 83 -7.94 12.60 7.81
N SER A 84 -9.10 12.07 7.48
CA SER A 84 -9.60 12.03 6.10
C SER A 84 -10.49 13.20 5.73
N GLY A 85 -10.71 14.15 6.65
CA GLY A 85 -11.80 15.13 6.51
C GLY A 85 -13.20 14.51 6.54
N LEU A 86 -13.30 13.21 6.91
CA LEU A 86 -14.56 12.51 7.00
C LEU A 86 -15.45 13.08 8.09
N ASN A 87 -16.74 13.11 7.81
CA ASN A 87 -17.73 13.44 8.83
C ASN A 87 -17.73 12.34 9.93
N PRO A 88 -17.80 12.68 11.23
CA PRO A 88 -17.92 11.68 12.29
C PRO A 88 -18.98 10.61 12.08
N ILE A 89 -20.05 10.90 11.34
CA ILE A 89 -21.12 9.94 11.00
C ILE A 89 -20.58 8.82 10.08
N GLU A 90 -19.65 9.12 9.21
CA GLU A 90 -19.05 8.15 8.25
C GLU A 90 -18.10 7.17 8.95
N LEU A 91 -17.69 7.48 10.18
CA LEU A 91 -16.83 6.65 11.00
C LEU A 91 -17.59 5.57 11.79
N PHE A 92 -18.90 5.44 11.62
CA PHE A 92 -19.72 4.47 12.38
C PHE A 92 -20.79 3.80 11.51
N PRO A 93 -21.08 2.50 11.76
CA PRO A 93 -20.32 1.57 12.62
C PRO A 93 -19.10 0.95 11.93
N ASN A 94 -19.00 1.05 10.62
CA ASN A 94 -18.02 0.36 9.80
C ASN A 94 -16.77 1.22 9.59
N HIS A 95 -15.66 0.56 9.32
CA HIS A 95 -14.47 1.25 8.82
C HIS A 95 -14.79 1.91 7.46
N PRO A 96 -14.48 3.22 7.27
CA PRO A 96 -14.93 3.97 6.09
C PRO A 96 -14.35 3.45 4.76
N HIS A 97 -13.15 2.86 4.80
CA HIS A 97 -12.44 2.38 3.61
C HIS A 97 -12.39 0.86 3.49
N MET A 98 -13.04 0.13 4.41
CA MET A 98 -13.12 -1.32 4.35
C MET A 98 -14.57 -1.76 4.21
N ARG A 99 -14.84 -2.60 3.23
CA ARG A 99 -16.21 -3.09 2.94
C ARG A 99 -16.20 -4.57 2.59
N ASN A 100 -17.40 -5.13 2.56
CA ASN A 100 -17.63 -6.52 2.14
C ASN A 100 -16.87 -7.56 2.97
N PHE A 101 -16.56 -7.24 4.26
CA PHE A 101 -15.92 -8.20 5.15
C PHE A 101 -16.78 -9.45 5.33
N LYS A 102 -16.18 -10.61 5.14
CA LYS A 102 -16.80 -11.92 5.31
C LYS A 102 -15.83 -12.85 6.00
N VAL A 103 -16.34 -13.72 6.84
CA VAL A 103 -15.55 -14.76 7.49
C VAL A 103 -16.28 -16.10 7.44
N VAL A 104 -15.53 -17.15 7.14
CA VAL A 104 -15.99 -18.54 7.06
C VAL A 104 -15.07 -19.39 7.90
N VAL A 105 -15.62 -20.22 8.77
CA VAL A 105 -14.86 -21.17 9.60
C VAL A 105 -15.36 -22.58 9.32
N ASN A 106 -14.47 -23.47 8.90
CA ASN A 106 -14.80 -24.86 8.56
C ASN A 106 -15.97 -25.01 7.55
N GLY A 107 -16.09 -24.07 6.61
CA GLY A 107 -17.15 -24.03 5.61
C GLY A 107 -18.44 -23.32 6.05
N GLU A 108 -18.54 -22.91 7.30
CA GLU A 108 -19.70 -22.21 7.83
C GLU A 108 -19.47 -20.70 7.88
N PRO A 109 -20.30 -19.87 7.22
CA PRO A 109 -20.18 -18.42 7.33
C PRO A 109 -20.56 -17.94 8.72
N LEU A 110 -19.76 -17.08 9.30
CA LEU A 110 -20.00 -16.51 10.63
C LEU A 110 -20.52 -15.09 10.55
N LYS A 111 -21.35 -14.73 11.52
CA LYS A 111 -21.70 -13.33 11.80
C LYS A 111 -20.59 -12.73 12.64
N TYR A 112 -20.30 -11.47 12.39
CA TYR A 112 -19.36 -10.68 13.16
C TYR A 112 -20.03 -9.43 13.73
N GLU A 113 -19.42 -8.86 14.73
CA GLU A 113 -19.74 -7.56 15.30
C GLU A 113 -18.55 -6.63 15.14
N ILE A 114 -18.77 -5.33 15.19
CA ILE A 114 -17.70 -4.34 15.07
C ILE A 114 -17.61 -3.59 16.39
N ALA A 115 -16.46 -3.67 17.02
CA ALA A 115 -16.11 -2.90 18.20
C ALA A 115 -15.19 -1.74 17.81
N HIS A 116 -15.31 -0.64 18.54
CA HIS A 116 -14.41 0.49 18.46
C HIS A 116 -13.51 0.47 19.69
N VAL A 117 -12.22 0.36 19.46
CA VAL A 117 -11.25 0.14 20.54
C VAL A 117 -10.21 1.26 20.54
N LYS A 118 -9.60 1.52 21.70
CA LYS A 118 -8.54 2.52 21.78
C LYS A 118 -7.45 2.16 20.79
N ARG A 119 -7.04 3.13 19.96
CA ARG A 119 -6.03 2.96 18.94
C ARG A 119 -4.74 2.37 19.51
N GLY A 120 -4.20 1.38 18.82
CA GLY A 120 -2.86 0.85 19.02
C GLY A 120 -1.78 1.91 18.74
N ARG A 121 -0.55 1.61 19.04
CA ARG A 121 0.59 2.49 18.75
C ARG A 121 1.71 1.69 18.14
N TYR A 122 2.43 2.30 17.23
CA TYR A 122 3.73 1.81 16.80
C TYR A 122 4.78 2.14 17.87
N ASP A 123 5.68 1.22 18.13
CA ASP A 123 6.85 1.46 18.98
C ASP A 123 7.92 2.26 18.20
N GLU A 124 9.03 2.56 18.86
CA GLU A 124 10.18 3.27 18.26
C GLU A 124 10.88 2.54 17.10
N ASN A 125 10.49 1.27 16.86
CA ASN A 125 11.00 0.44 15.76
C ASN A 125 9.94 0.18 14.68
N ASP A 126 8.89 1.00 14.61
CA ASP A 126 7.72 0.83 13.73
C ASP A 126 7.00 -0.51 13.88
N ARG A 127 7.10 -1.15 15.05
CA ARG A 127 6.34 -2.37 15.35
C ARG A 127 5.01 -2.00 15.96
N TYR A 128 3.95 -2.54 15.39
CA TYR A 128 2.61 -2.33 15.92
C TYR A 128 2.45 -2.98 17.28
N THR A 129 2.13 -2.18 18.29
CA THR A 129 1.86 -2.65 19.64
C THR A 129 0.37 -2.62 19.90
N LEU A 130 -0.21 -3.79 20.13
CA LEU A 130 -1.61 -3.87 20.52
C LEU A 130 -1.86 -3.16 21.85
N PRO A 131 -3.02 -2.51 22.01
CA PRO A 131 -3.39 -1.91 23.27
C PRO A 131 -3.33 -2.90 24.46
N PRO A 132 -3.00 -2.44 25.67
CA PRO A 132 -2.80 -3.33 26.84
C PRO A 132 -3.97 -4.25 27.16
N TYR A 133 -5.20 -3.90 26.78
CA TYR A 133 -6.37 -4.72 27.06
C TYR A 133 -6.41 -6.03 26.25
N TYR A 134 -5.71 -6.11 25.11
CA TYR A 134 -5.53 -7.38 24.39
C TYR A 134 -4.62 -8.33 25.14
N SER A 135 -3.58 -7.82 25.80
CA SER A 135 -2.68 -8.66 26.61
C SER A 135 -3.36 -9.30 27.82
N ASN A 136 -4.47 -8.73 28.27
CA ASN A 136 -5.26 -9.25 29.38
C ASN A 136 -6.45 -10.13 28.92
N GLY A 137 -6.55 -10.46 27.64
CA GLY A 137 -7.64 -11.25 27.10
C GLY A 137 -9.00 -10.55 27.08
N GLN A 138 -9.03 -9.25 27.36
CA GLN A 138 -10.26 -8.45 27.37
C GLN A 138 -10.06 -7.23 26.47
N PHE A 139 -10.87 -7.12 25.43
CA PHE A 139 -10.97 -5.86 24.72
C PHE A 139 -12.14 -5.05 25.26
N LYS A 140 -11.94 -3.74 25.33
CA LYS A 140 -12.97 -2.81 25.81
C LYS A 140 -13.54 -2.05 24.60
N ASP A 141 -14.75 -2.38 24.25
CA ASP A 141 -15.52 -1.63 23.24
C ASP A 141 -15.87 -0.23 23.76
N TRP A 142 -15.57 0.77 22.96
CA TRP A 142 -15.98 2.14 23.23
C TRP A 142 -17.40 2.36 22.74
N SER A 143 -18.24 2.95 23.58
CA SER A 143 -19.53 3.42 23.11
C SER A 143 -19.38 4.50 22.05
N LYS A 144 -20.36 4.63 21.16
CA LYS A 144 -20.42 5.69 20.16
C LYS A 144 -20.15 7.07 20.79
N LYS A 145 -20.74 7.33 21.98
CA LYS A 145 -20.52 8.59 22.70
C LYS A 145 -19.05 8.78 23.10
N GLN A 146 -18.34 7.76 23.58
CA GLN A 146 -16.93 7.85 23.92
C GLN A 146 -16.07 8.16 22.69
N CYS A 147 -16.36 7.55 21.54
CA CYS A 147 -15.71 7.85 20.27
C CYS A 147 -15.97 9.30 19.84
N GLU A 148 -17.20 9.76 19.87
CA GLU A 148 -17.58 11.15 19.51
C GLU A 148 -16.93 12.18 20.44
N ASP A 149 -16.91 11.93 21.75
CA ASP A 149 -16.30 12.83 22.73
C ASP A 149 -14.77 12.88 22.54
N SER A 150 -14.15 11.76 22.21
CA SER A 150 -12.73 11.70 21.93
C SER A 150 -12.35 12.42 20.63
N LEU A 151 -13.18 12.34 19.60
CA LEU A 151 -12.98 13.08 18.34
C LEU A 151 -13.10 14.60 18.56
N LYS A 152 -13.98 15.07 19.46
CA LYS A 152 -14.10 16.48 19.80
C LYS A 152 -12.91 17.01 20.61
N ALA A 153 -12.31 16.15 21.41
CA ALA A 153 -11.17 16.52 22.27
C ALA A 153 -9.84 16.49 21.52
N TRP A 154 -9.81 15.95 20.32
CA TRP A 154 -8.58 15.76 19.55
C TRP A 154 -8.36 16.84 18.51
N ASP A 155 -7.14 17.41 18.59
CA ASP A 155 -6.67 18.43 17.67
C ASP A 155 -6.22 17.74 16.37
N TYR A 156 -7.16 17.63 15.45
CA TYR A 156 -7.08 17.51 13.99
C TYR A 156 -6.45 16.28 13.29
N ASN A 157 -5.60 15.42 13.86
CA ASN A 157 -4.81 14.55 12.95
C ASN A 157 -4.92 13.03 13.08
N ALA A 158 -5.58 12.48 14.06
CA ALA A 158 -5.77 11.03 14.13
C ALA A 158 -7.06 10.65 14.85
N ILE A 159 -7.77 9.70 14.30
CA ILE A 159 -8.94 9.09 14.94
C ILE A 159 -8.43 8.28 16.15
N PRO A 160 -8.99 8.48 17.38
CA PRO A 160 -8.43 7.90 18.60
C PRO A 160 -8.81 6.45 18.86
N PHE A 161 -9.51 5.83 17.95
CA PHE A 161 -9.95 4.43 18.04
C PHE A 161 -9.70 3.69 16.73
N ASP A 162 -9.62 2.37 16.84
CA ASP A 162 -9.55 1.44 15.72
C ASP A 162 -10.77 0.54 15.71
N TYR A 163 -11.01 -0.15 14.60
CA TYR A 163 -12.12 -1.06 14.41
C TYR A 163 -11.67 -2.49 14.64
N VAL A 164 -12.45 -3.27 15.38
CA VAL A 164 -12.24 -4.70 15.52
C VAL A 164 -13.48 -5.45 15.05
N TYR A 165 -13.36 -6.12 13.93
CA TYR A 165 -14.38 -7.04 13.42
C TYR A 165 -14.18 -8.36 14.17
N HIS A 166 -15.05 -8.68 15.12
CA HIS A 166 -14.88 -9.82 15.99
C HIS A 166 -16.03 -10.82 15.88
N PHE A 167 -15.67 -12.08 16.09
CA PHE A 167 -16.60 -13.19 16.01
C PHE A 167 -16.15 -14.35 16.90
N LYS A 168 -17.12 -15.21 17.31
CA LYS A 168 -16.84 -16.43 18.03
C LYS A 168 -16.61 -17.55 17.04
N ALA A 169 -15.41 -18.11 17.06
CA ALA A 169 -15.01 -19.23 16.22
C ALA A 169 -14.87 -20.52 17.03
N LYS A 170 -15.49 -21.60 16.55
CA LYS A 170 -15.35 -22.94 17.13
C LYS A 170 -14.22 -23.68 16.42
N PHE A 171 -13.18 -24.00 17.17
CA PHE A 171 -12.07 -24.80 16.71
C PHE A 171 -12.22 -26.25 17.20
N ARG A 172 -12.45 -27.16 16.27
CA ARG A 172 -12.50 -28.59 16.54
C ARG A 172 -11.09 -29.13 16.81
N PRO A 173 -10.93 -30.27 17.50
CA PRO A 173 -9.63 -30.94 17.56
C PRO A 173 -9.07 -31.20 16.16
N GLY A 174 -7.77 -30.96 15.98
CA GLY A 174 -7.11 -31.13 14.67
C GLY A 174 -7.16 -29.86 13.82
N LEU A 175 -7.22 -30.05 12.50
CA LEU A 175 -7.15 -28.98 11.52
C LEU A 175 -8.47 -28.23 11.39
N ASN A 176 -8.39 -26.91 11.37
CA ASN A 176 -9.51 -26.00 11.13
C ASN A 176 -9.14 -25.01 10.04
N ILE A 177 -10.09 -24.76 9.13
CA ILE A 177 -9.93 -23.80 8.03
C ILE A 177 -10.68 -22.53 8.40
N VAL A 178 -9.98 -21.40 8.32
CA VAL A 178 -10.58 -20.07 8.45
C VAL A 178 -10.25 -19.27 7.20
N GLN A 179 -11.28 -18.68 6.61
CA GLN A 179 -11.11 -17.79 5.47
C GLN A 179 -11.83 -16.48 5.74
N HIS A 180 -11.18 -15.37 5.45
CA HIS A 180 -11.84 -14.07 5.43
C HIS A 180 -11.50 -13.31 4.15
N THR A 181 -12.42 -12.47 3.73
CA THR A 181 -12.29 -11.62 2.56
C THR A 181 -12.79 -10.22 2.88
N TYR A 182 -12.20 -9.22 2.27
CA TYR A 182 -12.67 -7.84 2.34
C TYR A 182 -12.16 -7.05 1.14
N GLU A 183 -12.81 -5.95 0.87
CA GLU A 183 -12.35 -4.92 -0.05
C GLU A 183 -11.80 -3.74 0.75
N TYR A 184 -10.73 -3.15 0.25
CA TYR A 184 -10.05 -2.05 0.91
C TYR A 184 -9.68 -0.96 -0.09
N ASP A 185 -10.10 0.29 0.16
CA ASP A 185 -9.73 1.43 -0.69
C ASP A 185 -8.23 1.70 -0.55
N LEU A 186 -7.55 1.95 -1.67
CA LEU A 186 -6.15 2.29 -1.64
C LEU A 186 -5.95 3.62 -0.91
N SER A 187 -5.02 3.63 0.03
CA SER A 187 -4.58 4.85 0.69
C SER A 187 -3.62 5.62 -0.22
N PHE A 188 -3.53 6.93 -0.05
CA PHE A 188 -2.57 7.77 -0.76
C PHE A 188 -2.03 8.86 0.17
N SER A 189 -0.90 9.44 -0.18
CA SER A 189 -0.30 10.56 0.56
C SER A 189 0.38 11.53 -0.39
N ILE A 190 0.91 12.63 0.16
CA ILE A 190 1.77 13.51 -0.62
C ILE A 190 3.01 12.71 -1.02
N GLY A 191 3.23 12.58 -2.32
CA GLY A 191 4.36 11.84 -2.88
C GLY A 191 4.08 10.38 -3.18
N GLU A 192 2.92 9.84 -2.82
CA GLU A 192 2.55 8.46 -3.11
C GLU A 192 1.22 8.39 -3.87
N GLU A 193 1.22 7.71 -5.01
CA GLU A 193 0.00 7.42 -5.78
C GLU A 193 -0.91 6.48 -5.00
N PHE A 194 -0.31 5.52 -4.29
CA PHE A 194 -1.00 4.66 -3.34
C PHE A 194 -0.05 4.00 -2.36
N HIS A 195 -0.60 3.57 -1.23
CA HIS A 195 0.04 2.63 -0.32
C HIS A 195 -0.99 1.68 0.33
N PHE A 196 -0.50 0.55 0.81
CA PHE A 196 -1.27 -0.44 1.55
C PHE A 196 -0.39 -1.14 2.60
N PRO A 197 -0.65 -0.94 3.88
CA PRO A 197 -0.03 -1.67 4.98
C PRO A 197 -0.83 -2.93 5.33
N TYR A 198 -0.13 -3.97 5.80
CA TYR A 198 -0.73 -5.19 6.34
C TYR A 198 0.12 -5.74 7.49
N VAL A 199 -0.53 -6.02 8.63
CA VAL A 199 0.17 -6.49 9.82
C VAL A 199 0.44 -8.00 9.74
N LEU A 200 1.70 -8.37 9.61
CA LEU A 200 2.15 -9.78 9.60
C LEU A 200 2.48 -10.27 11.01
N THR A 201 3.00 -9.38 11.88
CA THR A 201 3.51 -9.76 13.22
C THR A 201 2.42 -10.25 14.17
N ALA A 202 1.14 -10.03 13.90
CA ALA A 202 0.05 -10.59 14.68
C ALA A 202 0.00 -12.14 14.64
N ALA A 203 0.64 -12.76 13.64
CA ALA A 203 0.86 -14.22 13.62
C ALA A 203 1.65 -14.72 14.85
N ASN A 204 2.50 -13.88 15.43
CA ASN A 204 3.29 -14.21 16.62
C ASN A 204 2.44 -14.38 17.91
N ARG A 205 1.14 -14.08 17.86
CA ARG A 205 0.20 -14.25 18.97
C ARG A 205 -0.40 -15.63 19.08
N TRP A 206 -0.29 -16.43 18.03
CA TRP A 206 -0.73 -17.81 18.03
C TRP A 206 0.32 -18.71 18.74
N ALA A 207 -0.07 -19.89 19.19
CA ALA A 207 0.74 -20.73 20.07
C ALA A 207 2.14 -21.06 19.54
N ASN A 208 2.32 -21.18 18.26
CA ASN A 208 3.62 -21.47 17.62
C ASN A 208 4.44 -20.20 17.30
N HIS A 209 3.92 -19.02 17.55
CA HIS A 209 4.58 -17.73 17.30
C HIS A 209 5.15 -17.58 15.88
N GLN A 210 4.53 -18.25 14.91
CA GLN A 210 4.94 -18.29 13.49
C GLN A 210 3.77 -18.73 12.60
N ILE A 211 4.02 -18.69 11.30
CA ILE A 211 3.22 -19.38 10.29
C ILE A 211 4.07 -20.50 9.73
N ASP A 212 3.64 -21.78 9.89
CA ASP A 212 4.47 -22.92 9.46
C ASP A 212 4.67 -22.93 7.93
N ASP A 213 3.65 -22.53 7.16
CA ASP A 213 3.67 -22.42 5.68
C ASP A 213 3.00 -21.11 5.25
N PHE A 214 3.79 -20.07 4.97
CA PHE A 214 3.29 -18.75 4.54
C PHE A 214 3.42 -18.56 3.04
N THR A 215 2.35 -18.10 2.41
CA THR A 215 2.34 -17.70 1.00
C THR A 215 1.65 -16.34 0.86
N LEU A 216 2.33 -15.41 0.20
CA LEU A 216 1.80 -14.08 -0.15
C LEU A 216 1.76 -13.93 -1.66
N ASN A 217 0.57 -13.68 -2.21
CA ASN A 217 0.35 -13.39 -3.62
C ASN A 217 -0.09 -11.94 -3.78
N ILE A 218 0.56 -11.19 -4.66
CA ILE A 218 0.23 -9.80 -4.93
C ILE A 218 0.07 -9.60 -6.44
N ASN A 219 -1.08 -9.06 -6.84
CA ASN A 219 -1.36 -8.66 -8.21
C ASN A 219 -1.91 -7.22 -8.21
N MET A 220 -1.04 -6.27 -8.55
CA MET A 220 -1.40 -4.85 -8.61
C MET A 220 -1.87 -4.43 -10.01
N GLY A 221 -1.95 -5.38 -10.96
CA GLY A 221 -2.34 -5.16 -12.34
C GLY A 221 -1.18 -5.24 -13.33
N ASP A 222 -1.55 -5.29 -14.62
CA ASP A 222 -0.58 -5.29 -15.72
C ASP A 222 -0.03 -3.87 -15.97
N ARG A 223 1.23 -3.77 -16.32
CA ARG A 223 1.94 -2.49 -16.55
C ARG A 223 1.91 -1.60 -15.32
N GLU A 224 2.20 -2.21 -14.17
CA GLU A 224 2.24 -1.53 -12.89
C GLU A 224 3.63 -1.61 -12.27
N SER A 225 4.00 -0.55 -11.55
CA SER A 225 5.18 -0.51 -10.70
C SER A 225 4.75 -0.23 -9.27
N PHE A 226 5.32 -0.96 -8.35
CA PHE A 226 5.13 -0.74 -6.93
C PHE A 226 6.36 -1.21 -6.16
N ARG A 227 6.54 -0.69 -4.97
CA ARG A 227 7.62 -1.07 -4.07
C ARG A 227 7.10 -1.72 -2.80
N ILE A 228 7.87 -2.64 -2.26
CA ILE A 228 7.61 -3.26 -0.96
C ILE A 228 8.77 -2.96 -0.03
N LYS A 229 8.45 -2.46 1.16
CA LYS A 229 9.41 -2.12 2.22
C LYS A 229 10.08 -3.38 2.74
N GLU A 230 11.41 -3.34 2.91
CA GLU A 230 12.21 -4.47 3.38
C GLU A 230 12.13 -4.60 4.90
N THR A 231 11.02 -5.17 5.38
CA THR A 231 10.69 -5.32 6.81
C THR A 231 10.73 -6.76 7.28
N PHE A 232 10.26 -7.71 6.43
CA PHE A 232 10.09 -9.13 6.76
C PHE A 232 10.83 -10.07 5.81
N PHE A 233 11.50 -9.55 4.83
CA PHE A 233 12.37 -10.26 3.87
C PHE A 233 13.71 -9.52 3.74
N GLU A 234 14.72 -10.13 3.13
CA GLU A 234 16.06 -9.56 3.05
C GLU A 234 16.52 -9.27 1.62
N LYS A 235 15.95 -9.94 0.62
CA LYS A 235 16.45 -9.92 -0.76
C LYS A 235 15.34 -9.97 -1.79
N PRO A 236 15.50 -9.28 -2.95
CA PRO A 236 14.58 -9.42 -4.07
C PRO A 236 14.40 -10.86 -4.56
N THR A 237 15.41 -11.71 -4.37
CA THR A 237 15.41 -13.12 -4.81
C THR A 237 14.49 -14.03 -4.00
N GLU A 238 13.96 -13.56 -2.86
CA GLU A 238 12.93 -14.26 -2.10
C GLU A 238 11.55 -14.16 -2.76
N TRP A 239 11.42 -13.26 -3.71
CA TRP A 239 10.20 -13.05 -4.48
C TRP A 239 10.26 -13.73 -5.83
N THR A 240 9.16 -14.33 -6.25
CA THR A 240 8.97 -14.92 -7.58
C THR A 240 8.01 -14.06 -8.38
N ILE A 241 8.38 -13.73 -9.62
CA ILE A 241 7.50 -13.01 -10.55
C ILE A 241 6.74 -14.05 -11.38
N ASN A 242 5.41 -14.09 -11.21
CA ASN A 242 4.51 -14.96 -11.98
C ASN A 242 4.03 -14.20 -13.21
N GLY A 243 4.84 -14.22 -14.28
CA GLY A 243 4.55 -13.50 -15.50
C GLY A 243 5.76 -12.83 -16.14
N LEU A 244 5.62 -11.60 -16.55
CA LEU A 244 6.68 -10.80 -17.16
C LEU A 244 6.93 -9.55 -16.34
N GLY A 245 8.09 -9.46 -15.71
CA GLY A 245 8.45 -8.35 -14.83
C GLY A 245 9.91 -8.39 -14.43
N MET A 246 10.31 -7.45 -13.60
CA MET A 246 11.61 -7.40 -12.96
C MET A 246 11.48 -6.85 -11.55
N ALA A 247 12.42 -7.23 -10.69
CA ALA A 247 12.54 -6.74 -9.32
C ALA A 247 13.95 -6.17 -9.11
N MET A 248 14.04 -5.05 -8.42
CA MET A 248 15.31 -4.38 -8.11
C MET A 248 15.28 -3.82 -6.69
N ASN A 249 16.44 -3.73 -6.05
CA ASN A 249 16.55 -2.97 -4.81
C ASN A 249 16.22 -1.50 -5.07
N CYS A 250 15.57 -0.88 -4.13
CA CYS A 250 15.33 0.56 -4.13
C CYS A 250 15.58 1.14 -2.74
N ASP A 251 15.92 2.41 -2.71
CA ASP A 251 15.98 3.16 -1.46
C ASP A 251 14.55 3.45 -0.98
N TRP A 252 14.38 3.49 0.33
CA TRP A 252 13.18 3.98 0.98
C TRP A 252 13.43 5.39 1.51
N PRO A 253 12.42 6.25 1.66
CA PRO A 253 12.61 7.63 2.11
C PRO A 253 13.48 7.75 3.36
N SER A 254 14.38 8.73 3.37
CA SER A 254 15.39 8.89 4.42
C SER A 254 14.83 9.19 5.81
N TRP A 255 13.58 9.65 5.88
CA TRP A 255 12.87 9.91 7.14
C TRP A 255 12.25 8.64 7.74
N ASP A 256 12.13 7.55 6.98
CA ASP A 256 11.65 6.26 7.49
C ASP A 256 12.75 5.52 8.28
N THR A 257 12.40 4.63 9.17
CA THR A 257 13.35 3.78 9.92
C THR A 257 13.97 2.72 9.03
N VAL A 258 13.20 2.11 8.14
CA VAL A 258 13.66 1.17 7.13
C VAL A 258 14.05 1.94 5.88
N LYS A 259 15.32 1.80 5.45
CA LYS A 259 15.91 2.58 4.36
C LYS A 259 15.92 1.86 3.01
N SER A 260 15.45 0.61 2.98
CA SER A 260 15.52 -0.24 1.80
C SER A 260 14.18 -0.89 1.47
N GLY A 261 14.04 -1.28 0.23
CA GLY A 261 12.90 -2.00 -0.30
C GLY A 261 13.20 -2.65 -1.63
N VAL A 262 12.19 -3.26 -2.19
CA VAL A 262 12.23 -3.83 -3.54
C VAL A 262 11.16 -3.16 -4.38
N ILE A 263 11.56 -2.59 -5.52
CA ILE A 263 10.63 -2.12 -6.55
C ILE A 263 10.41 -3.23 -7.59
N PHE A 264 9.15 -3.46 -7.87
CA PHE A 264 8.68 -4.40 -8.89
C PHE A 264 8.14 -3.61 -10.08
N HIS A 265 8.61 -3.95 -11.27
CA HIS A 265 8.06 -3.47 -12.53
C HIS A 265 7.38 -4.64 -13.22
N ILE A 266 6.05 -4.71 -13.16
CA ILE A 266 5.26 -5.82 -13.68
C ILE A 266 4.62 -5.42 -15.01
N GLN A 267 5.12 -5.97 -16.10
CA GLN A 267 4.50 -5.80 -17.40
C GLN A 267 3.22 -6.62 -17.51
N LYS A 268 3.23 -7.84 -16.94
CA LYS A 268 2.08 -8.75 -16.91
C LYS A 268 2.19 -9.75 -15.77
N GLY A 269 1.08 -9.94 -15.04
CA GLY A 269 0.97 -10.94 -13.97
C GLY A 269 1.15 -10.36 -12.58
N GLY A 270 1.76 -11.11 -11.66
CA GLY A 270 1.92 -10.71 -10.27
C GLY A 270 3.21 -11.25 -9.65
N ILE A 271 3.31 -11.13 -8.34
CA ILE A 271 4.45 -11.62 -7.56
C ILE A 271 3.98 -12.57 -6.45
N ASN A 272 4.90 -13.42 -6.02
CA ASN A 272 4.70 -14.37 -4.94
C ASN A 272 5.90 -14.36 -4.00
N PHE A 273 5.61 -14.42 -2.70
CA PHE A 273 6.58 -14.69 -1.64
C PHE A 273 6.12 -15.94 -0.90
N HIS A 274 7.04 -16.88 -0.66
CA HIS A 274 6.75 -18.12 0.06
C HIS A 274 7.85 -18.42 1.07
N LYS A 275 7.46 -18.75 2.31
CA LYS A 275 8.41 -19.08 3.38
C LYS A 275 7.86 -20.12 4.33
N GLN A 276 8.67 -21.14 4.61
CA GLN A 276 8.40 -22.12 5.66
C GLN A 276 8.90 -21.60 7.00
N ASN A 277 8.19 -21.94 8.09
CA ASN A 277 8.50 -21.50 9.45
C ASN A 277 8.72 -19.97 9.51
N PHE A 278 7.76 -19.25 8.96
CA PHE A 278 7.83 -17.81 8.86
C PHE A 278 7.54 -17.13 10.20
N HIS A 279 8.55 -16.49 10.76
CA HIS A 279 8.47 -15.62 11.93
C HIS A 279 8.49 -14.16 11.46
N PRO A 280 7.35 -13.52 11.28
CA PRO A 280 7.34 -12.14 10.84
C PRO A 280 7.93 -11.23 11.92
N ASN A 281 8.93 -10.44 11.52
CA ASN A 281 9.60 -9.44 12.36
C ASN A 281 9.35 -8.01 11.92
N GLY A 282 8.49 -7.84 10.93
CA GLY A 282 8.04 -6.56 10.38
C GLY A 282 6.78 -6.74 9.55
N GLU A 283 6.20 -5.62 9.13
CA GLU A 283 4.90 -5.54 8.48
C GLU A 283 5.04 -5.44 6.96
N LEU A 284 4.04 -5.89 6.21
CA LEU A 284 3.98 -5.64 4.79
C LEU A 284 3.58 -4.17 4.55
N PHE A 285 4.34 -3.49 3.71
CA PHE A 285 3.99 -2.17 3.23
C PHE A 285 4.24 -2.10 1.72
N ILE A 286 3.17 -1.92 0.95
CA ILE A 286 3.19 -1.76 -0.50
C ILE A 286 2.98 -0.27 -0.78
N ALA A 287 3.78 0.33 -1.66
CA ALA A 287 3.61 1.73 -2.05
C ALA A 287 4.01 1.96 -3.50
N LYS A 288 3.54 3.07 -4.04
CA LYS A 288 3.97 3.61 -5.33
C LYS A 288 4.11 5.11 -5.22
N ASP A 289 5.24 5.63 -5.67
CA ASP A 289 5.46 7.07 -5.73
C ASP A 289 4.63 7.70 -6.85
N ASP A 290 4.08 8.88 -6.61
CA ASP A 290 3.43 9.64 -7.67
C ASP A 290 4.44 10.25 -8.64
N LEU A 291 3.96 10.61 -9.85
CA LEU A 291 4.81 11.17 -10.90
C LEU A 291 5.45 12.49 -10.49
N ILE A 292 4.71 13.32 -9.77
CA ILE A 292 5.19 14.66 -9.37
C ILE A 292 6.34 14.52 -8.41
N SER A 293 6.22 13.64 -7.41
CA SER A 293 7.29 13.35 -6.47
C SER A 293 8.52 12.76 -7.15
N CYS A 294 8.35 11.87 -8.13
CA CYS A 294 9.48 11.37 -8.91
C CYS A 294 10.17 12.48 -9.72
N ILE A 295 9.42 13.42 -10.29
CA ILE A 295 9.97 14.58 -10.98
C ILE A 295 10.78 15.46 -10.02
N TRP A 296 10.27 15.69 -8.80
CA TRP A 296 10.95 16.50 -7.79
C TRP A 296 12.16 15.79 -7.17
N ASN A 297 12.09 14.48 -6.95
CA ASN A 297 13.17 13.70 -6.36
C ASN A 297 14.35 13.49 -7.32
N ASP A 298 14.07 13.39 -8.63
CA ASP A 298 15.12 13.32 -9.66
C ASP A 298 15.73 14.69 -9.99
N TRP A 299 15.22 15.73 -9.34
CA TRP A 299 15.81 17.07 -9.44
C TRP A 299 17.13 17.13 -8.65
N ASP A 300 18.24 16.93 -9.35
CA ASP A 300 19.60 16.92 -8.78
C ASP A 300 20.13 18.31 -8.34
N GLY A 301 19.21 19.26 -8.13
CA GLY A 301 19.56 20.64 -7.75
C GLY A 301 20.16 21.46 -8.89
N LYS A 302 20.19 20.96 -10.12
CA LYS A 302 20.60 21.76 -11.29
C LYS A 302 19.52 22.77 -11.58
N GLN A 303 19.78 24.00 -11.24
CA GLN A 303 18.87 25.16 -11.38
C GLN A 303 18.43 25.47 -12.82
N ASN A 304 18.82 24.67 -13.81
CA ASN A 304 18.61 24.93 -15.23
C ASN A 304 17.89 23.81 -15.98
N SER A 305 17.34 22.79 -15.30
CA SER A 305 16.52 21.78 -16.00
C SER A 305 15.13 22.33 -16.28
N THR A 306 14.62 22.11 -17.49
CA THR A 306 13.23 22.49 -17.83
C THR A 306 12.24 21.49 -17.23
N SER A 307 10.98 21.91 -17.04
CA SER A 307 9.91 21.01 -16.58
C SER A 307 9.74 19.80 -17.50
N GLU A 308 9.97 19.97 -18.81
CA GLU A 308 9.93 18.90 -19.80
C GLU A 308 11.04 17.87 -19.61
N GLU A 309 12.27 18.33 -19.32
CA GLU A 309 13.41 17.43 -19.05
C GLU A 309 13.17 16.63 -17.78
N ASN A 310 12.67 17.27 -16.73
CA ASN A 310 12.32 16.61 -15.47
C ASN A 310 11.20 15.58 -15.66
N LEU A 311 10.15 15.91 -16.43
CA LEU A 311 9.09 14.97 -16.74
C LEU A 311 9.62 13.74 -17.50
N ILE A 312 10.43 13.96 -18.55
CA ILE A 312 11.02 12.87 -19.33
C ILE A 312 11.97 12.03 -18.47
N ALA A 313 12.66 12.64 -17.51
CA ALA A 313 13.48 11.92 -16.54
C ALA A 313 12.62 11.10 -15.57
N GLY A 314 11.58 11.69 -14.98
CA GLY A 314 10.66 11.01 -14.06
C GLY A 314 9.98 9.80 -14.70
N LEU A 315 9.60 9.89 -15.96
CA LEU A 315 9.03 8.78 -16.73
C LEU A 315 9.96 7.56 -16.90
N LYS A 316 11.23 7.67 -16.56
CA LYS A 316 12.17 6.55 -16.58
C LYS A 316 12.11 5.67 -15.34
N SER A 317 11.54 6.15 -14.23
CA SER A 317 11.61 5.47 -12.94
C SER A 317 10.65 4.28 -12.85
N GLN A 318 9.42 4.42 -13.34
CA GLN A 318 8.36 3.41 -13.19
C GLN A 318 7.25 3.54 -14.23
N TYR A 319 6.30 2.59 -14.22
CA TYR A 319 5.06 2.71 -14.99
C TYR A 319 4.15 3.76 -14.36
N TYR A 320 3.62 4.66 -15.17
CA TYR A 320 2.60 5.63 -14.76
C TYR A 320 1.33 5.47 -15.58
N THR A 321 0.20 5.71 -14.96
CA THR A 321 -1.07 5.78 -15.68
C THR A 321 -1.14 7.06 -16.51
N LEU A 322 -1.73 6.97 -17.70
CA LEU A 322 -1.98 8.14 -18.55
C LEU A 322 -3.31 8.79 -18.16
N ASP A 323 -3.38 9.25 -16.92
CA ASP A 323 -4.58 9.86 -16.37
C ASP A 323 -4.65 11.38 -16.54
N THR A 324 -5.73 11.97 -16.04
CA THR A 324 -5.98 13.41 -16.14
C THR A 324 -4.94 14.28 -15.44
N ALA A 325 -4.38 13.83 -14.32
CA ALA A 325 -3.37 14.59 -13.59
C ALA A 325 -2.06 14.66 -14.38
N PHE A 326 -1.66 13.56 -15.00
CA PHE A 326 -0.50 13.51 -15.89
C PHE A 326 -0.71 14.38 -17.14
N ILE A 327 -1.93 14.33 -17.71
CA ILE A 327 -2.29 15.19 -18.85
C ILE A 327 -2.22 16.67 -18.45
N ALA A 328 -2.71 17.04 -17.28
CA ALA A 328 -2.68 18.42 -16.81
C ALA A 328 -1.24 18.95 -16.67
N VAL A 329 -0.33 18.16 -16.09
CA VAL A 329 1.10 18.54 -16.00
C VAL A 329 1.69 18.80 -17.38
N LEU A 330 1.31 18.01 -18.40
CA LEU A 330 1.77 18.19 -19.77
C LEU A 330 1.12 19.36 -20.50
N GLU A 331 -0.09 19.76 -20.10
CA GLU A 331 -0.78 20.92 -20.71
C GLU A 331 -0.14 22.26 -20.34
N GLU A 332 0.45 22.32 -19.15
CA GLU A 332 1.14 23.53 -18.65
C GLU A 332 2.52 23.74 -19.29
N THR A 333 3.08 22.75 -19.98
CA THR A 333 4.43 22.77 -20.55
C THR A 333 4.44 22.44 -22.05
N PRO A 334 4.08 23.40 -22.92
CA PRO A 334 3.86 23.13 -24.35
C PRO A 334 5.14 23.03 -25.20
N GLN A 335 6.34 23.16 -24.64
CA GLN A 335 7.59 23.34 -25.42
C GLN A 335 8.44 22.07 -25.62
N PHE A 336 7.81 20.90 -25.68
CA PHE A 336 8.53 19.66 -25.95
C PHE A 336 9.25 19.66 -27.29
N THR A 337 10.50 19.24 -27.26
CA THR A 337 11.29 19.01 -28.49
C THR A 337 10.70 17.87 -29.32
N PRO A 338 11.03 17.78 -30.62
CA PRO A 338 10.54 16.69 -31.47
C PRO A 338 10.82 15.29 -30.91
N ILE A 339 11.99 15.07 -30.30
CA ILE A 339 12.32 13.76 -29.72
C ILE A 339 11.52 13.49 -28.45
N GLN A 340 11.29 14.47 -27.58
CA GLN A 340 10.45 14.34 -26.39
C GLN A 340 9.01 14.00 -26.77
N ARG A 341 8.42 14.66 -27.76
CA ARG A 341 7.09 14.32 -28.30
C ARG A 341 7.03 12.88 -28.82
N ARG A 342 8.08 12.42 -29.52
CA ARG A 342 8.15 11.04 -30.00
C ARG A 342 8.25 10.06 -28.82
N ILE A 343 9.00 10.39 -27.77
CA ILE A 343 9.06 9.57 -26.54
C ILE A 343 7.66 9.47 -25.94
N LEU A 344 7.01 10.59 -25.65
CA LEU A 344 5.66 10.64 -25.09
C LEU A 344 4.67 9.81 -25.92
N ARG A 345 4.63 10.02 -27.23
CA ARG A 345 3.78 9.25 -28.14
C ARG A 345 3.96 7.75 -28.03
N ASN A 346 5.19 7.31 -27.79
CA ASN A 346 5.54 5.90 -27.84
C ASN A 346 5.49 5.19 -26.47
N ILE A 347 5.11 5.87 -25.38
CA ILE A 347 4.97 5.29 -24.06
C ILE A 347 4.03 4.06 -24.04
N PRO A 348 2.81 4.09 -24.61
CA PRO A 348 1.89 2.94 -24.59
C PRO A 348 2.46 1.70 -25.28
N PHE A 349 3.26 1.89 -26.34
CA PHE A 349 3.96 0.82 -27.02
C PHE A 349 5.11 0.25 -26.18
N ALA A 350 5.88 1.14 -25.53
CA ALA A 350 6.98 0.76 -24.67
C ALA A 350 6.48 -0.01 -23.44
N TYR A 351 5.34 0.35 -22.88
CA TYR A 351 4.68 -0.37 -21.77
C TYR A 351 4.35 -1.82 -22.12
N ARG A 352 4.18 -2.12 -23.40
CA ARG A 352 3.95 -3.48 -23.91
C ARG A 352 5.24 -4.17 -24.38
N GLY A 353 6.39 -3.49 -24.22
CA GLY A 353 7.71 -4.01 -24.59
C GLY A 353 7.97 -4.00 -26.09
N TYR A 354 7.43 -3.03 -26.83
CA TYR A 354 7.70 -2.90 -28.28
C TYR A 354 9.18 -2.71 -28.57
N LYS A 355 9.70 -3.46 -29.54
CA LYS A 355 11.07 -3.26 -30.06
C LYS A 355 11.09 -2.14 -31.09
N PHE A 356 11.59 -0.99 -30.73
CA PHE A 356 11.67 0.16 -31.62
C PHE A 356 12.72 -0.04 -32.71
N LYS A 357 12.37 0.28 -33.98
CA LYS A 357 13.32 0.32 -35.08
C LYS A 357 14.19 1.58 -35.03
N ASP A 358 13.64 2.66 -34.52
CA ASP A 358 14.34 3.91 -34.25
C ASP A 358 15.34 3.72 -33.11
N LYS A 359 16.62 3.97 -33.39
CA LYS A 359 17.73 3.72 -32.44
C LYS A 359 17.67 4.65 -31.24
N GLU A 360 17.21 5.89 -31.41
CA GLU A 360 17.14 6.89 -30.37
C GLU A 360 16.04 6.55 -29.37
N LEU A 361 14.84 6.24 -29.86
CA LEU A 361 13.73 5.74 -29.02
C LEU A 361 14.11 4.43 -28.32
N GLN A 362 14.71 3.49 -29.04
CA GLN A 362 15.15 2.21 -28.43
C GLN A 362 16.14 2.45 -27.29
N LYS A 363 17.13 3.34 -27.50
CA LYS A 363 18.11 3.70 -26.48
C LYS A 363 17.46 4.36 -25.28
N TYR A 364 16.50 5.28 -25.51
CA TYR A 364 15.78 5.92 -24.43
C TYR A 364 14.99 4.91 -23.58
N PHE A 365 14.12 4.09 -24.19
CA PHE A 365 13.35 3.11 -23.42
C PHE A 365 14.21 2.05 -22.76
N GLN A 366 15.31 1.61 -23.35
CA GLN A 366 16.28 0.74 -22.69
C GLN A 366 16.96 1.39 -21.47
N SER A 367 16.99 2.71 -21.37
CA SER A 367 17.50 3.43 -20.21
C SER A 367 16.48 3.62 -19.10
N THR A 368 15.20 3.26 -19.33
CA THR A 368 14.18 3.27 -18.29
C THR A 368 14.33 2.05 -17.38
N LYS A 369 13.92 2.19 -16.12
CA LYS A 369 14.01 1.08 -15.14
C LYS A 369 12.97 -0.02 -15.37
N TRP A 370 11.89 0.28 -16.10
CA TRP A 370 10.71 -0.59 -16.27
C TRP A 370 10.57 -1.23 -17.66
N TYR A 371 11.30 -0.78 -18.66
CA TYR A 371 11.12 -1.32 -20.01
C TYR A 371 11.60 -2.76 -20.13
N ILE A 372 10.67 -3.67 -20.41
CA ILE A 372 10.92 -5.09 -20.61
C ILE A 372 10.56 -5.45 -22.05
N LEU A 373 11.54 -5.91 -22.83
CA LEU A 373 11.32 -6.29 -24.22
C LEU A 373 10.38 -7.49 -24.33
N ASN A 374 9.25 -7.30 -24.99
CA ASN A 374 8.31 -8.38 -25.35
C ASN A 374 8.44 -8.70 -26.83
N ARG A 375 9.17 -9.77 -27.18
CA ARG A 375 9.39 -10.17 -28.58
C ARG A 375 8.12 -10.59 -29.32
N LYS A 376 7.05 -10.91 -28.59
CA LYS A 376 5.76 -11.32 -29.17
C LYS A 376 4.93 -10.09 -29.59
N TYR A 377 5.11 -8.96 -28.95
CA TYR A 377 4.39 -7.73 -29.28
C TYR A 377 5.00 -7.04 -30.50
N LYS A 378 4.18 -6.77 -31.53
CA LYS A 378 4.62 -6.18 -32.80
C LYS A 378 4.16 -4.74 -33.02
N GLY A 379 3.48 -4.15 -32.03
CA GLY A 379 3.01 -2.76 -32.07
C GLY A 379 1.54 -2.63 -32.44
N GLU A 380 0.76 -3.69 -32.25
CA GLU A 380 -0.69 -3.69 -32.43
C GLU A 380 -1.34 -2.71 -31.42
N THR A 381 -2.37 -1.97 -31.86
CA THR A 381 -3.10 -1.00 -31.06
C THR A 381 -4.47 -1.48 -30.58
N GLU A 382 -4.87 -2.69 -30.96
CA GLU A 382 -6.17 -3.27 -30.57
C GLU A 382 -6.33 -3.39 -29.06
N GLY A 383 -5.25 -3.62 -28.34
CA GLY A 383 -5.24 -3.68 -26.87
C GLY A 383 -5.06 -2.33 -26.17
N PHE A 384 -5.15 -1.21 -26.89
CA PHE A 384 -5.05 0.10 -26.28
C PHE A 384 -6.41 0.55 -25.74
N SER A 385 -6.38 1.12 -24.52
CA SER A 385 -7.53 1.82 -23.97
C SER A 385 -7.83 3.09 -24.79
N GLU A 386 -9.03 3.64 -24.63
CA GLU A 386 -9.38 4.92 -25.28
C GLU A 386 -8.45 6.06 -24.83
N LYS A 387 -8.01 6.06 -23.57
CA LYS A 387 -7.03 7.02 -23.05
C LYS A 387 -5.67 6.87 -23.76
N GLU A 388 -5.20 5.64 -23.96
CA GLU A 388 -3.95 5.40 -24.68
C GLU A 388 -4.02 5.78 -26.15
N LYS A 389 -5.14 5.54 -26.81
CA LYS A 389 -5.38 5.99 -28.20
C LYS A 389 -5.36 7.52 -28.29
N ALA A 390 -6.08 8.19 -27.40
CA ALA A 390 -6.11 9.65 -27.33
C ALA A 390 -4.71 10.23 -27.06
N TRP A 391 -3.94 9.58 -26.17
CA TRP A 391 -2.55 9.96 -25.89
C TRP A 391 -1.66 9.89 -27.14
N VAL A 392 -1.71 8.79 -27.89
CA VAL A 392 -0.93 8.62 -29.12
C VAL A 392 -1.30 9.66 -30.17
N GLU A 393 -2.58 9.98 -30.31
CA GLU A 393 -3.08 11.02 -31.26
C GLU A 393 -2.58 12.42 -30.86
N ARG A 394 -2.64 12.75 -29.57
CA ARG A 394 -2.18 14.05 -29.04
C ARG A 394 -0.72 14.35 -29.39
N TRP A 395 0.13 13.36 -29.42
CA TRP A 395 1.58 13.52 -29.62
C TRP A 395 2.02 13.23 -31.08
N LYS A 396 1.11 13.12 -32.04
CA LYS A 396 1.44 13.06 -33.46
C LYS A 396 2.02 14.38 -33.93
#